data_0f9d23456a4e92928ead2341d4786106
#
_entry.id   0f9d23456a4e92928ead2341d4786106
#
_cell.length_a   1.000
_cell.length_b   1.000
_cell.length_c   1.000
_cell.angle_alpha   90.00
_cell.angle_beta   90.00
_cell.angle_gamma   90.00
#
_symmetry.space_group_name_H-M   'P 1'
#
loop_
_entity.id
_entity.type
_entity.pdbx_description
1 polymer ?
#
loop_
_entity_poly.entity_id
_entity_poly.type
_entity_poly.pdbx_seq_one_letter_code
_entity_poly.pdbx_strand_id
1 'polypeptide(L)'
;AIFQKKIEFKKLGLIIIDEQHKFGVNQRKKLSDKGGKNCDVLLMTATPIPRTLTMTIYGDMDLSIIREKPKMRKPVKTYSKLENNIDDIIRFIKKEMNLGNQIFWVCPLIEESKKIDHQSAIKKYEYLKKIFPNQVSLLHGKTNIEEKEIILNKFLNKKFSILVSTTIIEVGIDFPNANVIIIENANKFGLSQLHQLRGRVGRGFKDSTCILMFKSNLSDNAKKRINILKNSNDGFIIS
;
A
#
# COMPACT_ATOMS: atom_id res chain seq x y z
N ALA A 1 16.55 5.59 14.06
CA ALA A 1 17.34 6.48 14.96
C ALA A 1 16.81 6.42 16.40
N ILE A 2 15.49 6.61 16.66
CA ILE A 2 14.87 6.73 18.01
C ILE A 2 15.12 5.50 18.91
N PHE A 3 15.29 4.31 18.34
CA PHE A 3 15.57 3.07 19.07
C PHE A 3 17.01 2.92 19.56
N GLN A 4 17.92 3.83 19.18
CA GLN A 4 19.33 3.75 19.59
C GLN A 4 19.46 4.07 21.09
N LYS A 5 20.32 3.34 21.80
CA LYS A 5 20.58 3.54 23.23
C LYS A 5 21.06 4.96 23.59
N LYS A 6 21.77 5.60 22.65
CA LYS A 6 22.35 6.95 22.83
C LYS A 6 21.31 8.08 22.86
N ILE A 7 20.06 7.82 22.44
CA ILE A 7 19.01 8.84 22.44
C ILE A 7 18.23 8.72 23.74
N GLU A 8 18.34 9.75 24.56
CA GLU A 8 17.63 9.89 25.83
C GLU A 8 16.69 11.09 25.77
N PHE A 9 15.56 10.98 26.44
CA PHE A 9 14.57 12.05 26.53
C PHE A 9 14.53 12.57 27.97
N LYS A 10 14.59 13.89 28.15
CA LYS A 10 14.52 14.50 29.46
C LYS A 10 13.24 14.15 30.22
N LYS A 11 12.09 14.14 29.54
CA LYS A 11 10.77 13.84 30.10
C LYS A 11 9.88 13.35 28.98
N LEU A 12 9.83 12.02 28.77
CA LEU A 12 9.00 11.41 27.75
C LEU A 12 7.63 11.07 28.36
N GLY A 13 6.59 11.79 27.93
CA GLY A 13 5.24 11.61 28.44
C GLY A 13 4.31 10.84 27.50
N LEU A 14 4.60 10.83 26.19
CA LEU A 14 3.76 10.14 25.18
C LEU A 14 4.63 9.56 24.09
N ILE A 15 4.33 8.32 23.70
CA ILE A 15 4.91 7.61 22.55
C ILE A 15 3.79 7.30 21.57
N ILE A 16 3.94 7.74 20.32
CA ILE A 16 2.99 7.41 19.25
C ILE A 16 3.69 6.50 18.24
N ILE A 17 3.12 5.32 18.01
CA ILE A 17 3.61 4.34 17.04
C ILE A 17 2.55 4.15 15.96
N ASP A 18 2.78 4.72 14.78
CA ASP A 18 1.93 4.51 13.62
C ASP A 18 2.37 3.26 12.85
N GLU A 19 1.40 2.58 12.24
CA GLU A 19 1.60 1.33 11.49
C GLU A 19 2.42 0.30 12.32
N GLN A 20 1.93 0.00 13.52
CA GLN A 20 2.62 -0.83 14.50
C GLN A 20 3.20 -2.16 13.97
N HIS A 21 2.59 -2.74 12.91
CA HIS A 21 3.04 -3.97 12.28
C HIS A 21 4.43 -3.83 11.63
N LYS A 22 4.90 -2.61 11.35
CA LYS A 22 6.25 -2.33 10.84
C LYS A 22 7.34 -2.46 11.90
N PHE A 23 6.95 -2.51 13.17
CA PHE A 23 7.89 -2.60 14.30
C PHE A 23 7.80 -3.96 14.99
N GLY A 24 8.93 -4.62 15.13
CA GLY A 24 9.02 -5.85 15.90
C GLY A 24 8.71 -5.63 17.39
N VAL A 25 8.27 -6.69 18.08
CA VAL A 25 7.93 -6.65 19.52
C VAL A 25 9.05 -6.02 20.35
N ASN A 26 10.30 -6.45 20.09
CA ASN A 26 11.48 -5.93 20.82
C ASN A 26 11.73 -4.43 20.56
N GLN A 27 11.39 -3.91 19.40
CA GLN A 27 11.54 -2.48 19.08
C GLN A 27 10.51 -1.66 19.85
N ARG A 28 9.26 -2.11 19.90
CA ARG A 28 8.19 -1.46 20.66
C ARG A 28 8.50 -1.47 22.15
N LYS A 29 8.93 -2.61 22.69
CA LYS A 29 9.35 -2.72 24.08
C LYS A 29 10.48 -1.74 24.44
N LYS A 30 11.54 -1.70 23.62
CA LYS A 30 12.66 -0.74 23.82
C LYS A 30 12.21 0.72 23.82
N LEU A 31 11.18 1.06 23.06
CA LEU A 31 10.65 2.42 23.02
C LEU A 31 9.81 2.71 24.28
N SER A 32 8.96 1.77 24.68
CA SER A 32 8.19 1.85 25.92
C SER A 32 9.09 1.97 27.15
N ASP A 33 10.16 1.16 27.21
CA ASP A 33 11.13 1.19 28.31
C ASP A 33 11.83 2.55 28.45
N LYS A 34 11.99 3.31 27.35
CA LYS A 34 12.55 4.70 27.40
C LYS A 34 11.62 5.71 28.07
N GLY A 35 10.31 5.49 27.99
CA GLY A 35 9.32 6.38 28.61
C GLY A 35 9.15 6.15 30.11
N GLY A 36 9.54 4.97 30.62
CA GLY A 36 9.32 4.58 32.01
C GLY A 36 7.83 4.38 32.35
N LYS A 37 7.52 4.31 33.65
CA LYS A 37 6.15 3.99 34.14
C LYS A 37 5.09 5.05 33.88
N ASN A 38 5.49 6.30 33.63
CA ASN A 38 4.57 7.44 33.49
C ASN A 38 4.47 7.93 32.03
N CYS A 39 4.73 7.06 31.06
CA CYS A 39 4.67 7.39 29.65
C CYS A 39 3.51 6.65 28.99
N ASP A 40 2.59 7.41 28.43
CA ASP A 40 1.48 6.85 27.66
C ASP A 40 1.97 6.34 26.30
N VAL A 41 1.35 5.26 25.81
CA VAL A 41 1.69 4.66 24.52
C VAL A 41 0.45 4.56 23.66
N LEU A 42 0.45 5.29 22.54
CA LEU A 42 -0.60 5.20 21.52
C LEU A 42 -0.10 4.37 20.33
N LEU A 43 -0.74 3.23 20.11
CA LEU A 43 -0.51 2.40 18.93
C LEU A 43 -1.59 2.67 17.90
N MET A 44 -1.17 2.98 16.66
CA MET A 44 -2.11 3.21 15.56
C MET A 44 -1.89 2.17 14.46
N THR A 45 -2.96 1.75 13.82
CA THR A 45 -2.91 0.85 12.66
C THR A 45 -4.08 1.09 11.73
N ALA A 46 -3.82 1.00 10.43
CA ALA A 46 -4.86 1.04 9.41
C ALA A 46 -5.50 -0.34 9.18
N THR A 47 -4.87 -1.41 9.67
CA THR A 47 -5.43 -2.77 9.61
C THR A 47 -6.15 -3.07 10.92
N PRO A 48 -7.47 -3.28 10.90
CA PRO A 48 -8.20 -3.64 12.11
C PRO A 48 -7.66 -4.91 12.73
N ILE A 49 -7.40 -4.87 14.03
CA ILE A 49 -7.02 -6.04 14.82
C ILE A 49 -8.25 -6.45 15.62
N PRO A 50 -8.69 -7.72 15.56
CA PRO A 50 -9.81 -8.18 16.39
C PRO A 50 -9.55 -7.86 17.87
N ARG A 51 -10.58 -7.37 18.57
CA ARG A 51 -10.47 -6.96 19.98
C ARG A 51 -9.91 -8.07 20.86
N THR A 52 -10.31 -9.31 20.63
CA THR A 52 -9.80 -10.47 21.34
C THR A 52 -8.31 -10.67 21.17
N LEU A 53 -7.80 -10.47 19.95
CA LEU A 53 -6.39 -10.56 19.66
C LEU A 53 -5.60 -9.39 20.29
N THR A 54 -6.20 -8.20 20.32
CA THR A 54 -5.59 -7.02 20.99
C THR A 54 -5.42 -7.28 22.48
N MET A 55 -6.47 -7.79 23.15
CA MET A 55 -6.41 -8.14 24.56
C MET A 55 -5.39 -9.25 24.85
N THR A 56 -5.28 -10.25 23.97
CA THR A 56 -4.33 -11.36 24.14
C THR A 56 -2.88 -10.92 23.98
N ILE A 57 -2.61 -10.00 23.03
CA ILE A 57 -1.24 -9.58 22.70
C ILE A 57 -0.75 -8.44 23.59
N TYR A 58 -1.64 -7.53 23.97
CA TYR A 58 -1.27 -6.25 24.60
C TYR A 58 -1.81 -6.08 26.04
N GLY A 59 -2.58 -7.03 26.56
CA GLY A 59 -3.11 -6.95 27.92
C GLY A 59 -4.08 -5.78 28.11
N ASP A 60 -3.75 -4.88 29.04
CA ASP A 60 -4.62 -3.79 29.51
C ASP A 60 -4.62 -2.55 28.60
N MET A 61 -4.69 -2.73 27.27
CA MET A 61 -4.81 -1.59 26.35
C MET A 61 -6.28 -1.28 26.03
N ASP A 62 -6.61 0.00 26.16
CA ASP A 62 -7.88 0.52 25.67
C ASP A 62 -7.92 0.59 24.15
N LEU A 63 -9.05 0.21 23.54
CA LEU A 63 -9.23 0.20 22.11
C LEU A 63 -10.21 1.30 21.68
N SER A 64 -9.73 2.21 20.85
CA SER A 64 -10.57 3.21 20.18
C SER A 64 -10.61 2.94 18.67
N ILE A 65 -11.81 2.99 18.09
CA ILE A 65 -12.04 2.69 16.67
C ILE A 65 -12.65 3.90 15.98
N ILE A 66 -11.96 4.41 14.95
CA ILE A 66 -12.47 5.47 14.08
C ILE A 66 -13.13 4.78 12.87
N ARG A 67 -14.46 4.78 12.82
CA ARG A 67 -15.24 4.17 11.72
C ARG A 67 -15.57 5.13 10.60
N GLU A 68 -15.60 6.42 10.91
CA GLU A 68 -15.95 7.45 9.94
C GLU A 68 -14.83 7.66 8.92
N LYS A 69 -15.24 7.82 7.67
CA LYS A 69 -14.33 8.23 6.59
C LYS A 69 -14.51 9.73 6.34
N PRO A 70 -13.46 10.44 5.87
CA PRO A 70 -13.62 11.83 5.46
C PRO A 70 -14.79 11.99 4.49
N LYS A 71 -15.67 12.96 4.73
CA LYS A 71 -16.95 13.14 3.98
C LYS A 71 -16.80 13.16 2.46
N MET A 72 -15.66 13.62 1.96
CA MET A 72 -15.41 13.77 0.52
C MET A 72 -14.71 12.58 -0.12
N ARG A 73 -14.35 11.55 0.65
CA ARG A 73 -13.64 10.38 0.14
C ARG A 73 -14.63 9.39 -0.48
N LYS A 74 -14.54 9.23 -1.79
CA LYS A 74 -15.34 8.25 -2.52
C LYS A 74 -14.79 6.83 -2.33
N PRO A 75 -15.67 5.80 -2.30
CA PRO A 75 -15.23 4.41 -2.26
C PRO A 75 -14.45 4.05 -3.53
N VAL A 76 -13.38 3.27 -3.39
CA VAL A 76 -12.59 2.79 -4.53
C VAL A 76 -13.35 1.63 -5.18
N LYS A 77 -13.66 1.77 -6.47
CA LYS A 77 -14.27 0.71 -7.29
C LYS A 77 -13.24 -0.37 -7.57
N THR A 78 -13.50 -1.60 -7.14
CA THR A 78 -12.55 -2.71 -7.28
C THR A 78 -13.04 -3.71 -8.34
N TYR A 79 -12.20 -3.98 -9.32
CA TYR A 79 -12.46 -4.94 -10.39
C TYR A 79 -11.41 -6.04 -10.38
N SER A 80 -11.82 -7.22 -10.81
CA SER A 80 -10.94 -8.37 -11.02
C SER A 80 -10.87 -8.70 -12.51
N LYS A 81 -9.66 -8.88 -13.04
CA LYS A 81 -9.40 -9.13 -14.46
C LYS A 81 -8.37 -10.24 -14.64
N LEU A 82 -8.56 -11.08 -15.64
CA LEU A 82 -7.54 -12.03 -16.06
C LEU A 82 -6.36 -11.30 -16.74
N GLU A 83 -5.16 -11.84 -16.59
CA GLU A 83 -3.96 -11.27 -17.23
C GLU A 83 -4.08 -11.19 -18.74
N ASN A 84 -4.83 -12.10 -19.37
CA ASN A 84 -5.05 -12.10 -20.82
C ASN A 84 -5.85 -10.88 -21.32
N ASN A 85 -6.50 -10.15 -20.43
CA ASN A 85 -7.27 -8.95 -20.78
C ASN A 85 -6.40 -7.68 -20.73
N ILE A 86 -5.12 -7.80 -21.02
CA ILE A 86 -4.17 -6.66 -20.91
C ILE A 86 -4.53 -5.51 -21.85
N ASP A 87 -5.06 -5.79 -23.05
CA ASP A 87 -5.43 -4.75 -24.02
C ASP A 87 -6.59 -3.88 -23.53
N ASP A 88 -7.56 -4.47 -22.83
CA ASP A 88 -8.65 -3.72 -22.20
C ASP A 88 -8.11 -2.79 -21.11
N ILE A 89 -7.14 -3.28 -20.34
CA ILE A 89 -6.50 -2.50 -19.29
C ILE A 89 -5.69 -1.35 -19.91
N ILE A 90 -4.97 -1.58 -20.99
CA ILE A 90 -4.23 -0.52 -21.70
C ILE A 90 -5.19 0.54 -22.27
N ARG A 91 -6.32 0.14 -22.86
CA ARG A 91 -7.35 1.10 -23.31
C ARG A 91 -7.91 1.91 -22.16
N PHE A 92 -8.19 1.27 -21.04
CA PHE A 92 -8.66 1.95 -19.83
C PHE A 92 -7.62 2.96 -19.31
N ILE A 93 -6.34 2.57 -19.22
CA ILE A 93 -5.24 3.47 -18.81
C ILE A 93 -5.17 4.70 -19.72
N LYS A 94 -5.22 4.53 -21.03
CA LYS A 94 -5.21 5.66 -21.98
C LYS A 94 -6.33 6.66 -21.69
N LYS A 95 -7.55 6.14 -21.43
CA LYS A 95 -8.69 6.97 -21.06
C LYS A 95 -8.43 7.75 -19.75
N GLU A 96 -7.94 7.06 -18.72
CA GLU A 96 -7.68 7.67 -17.43
C GLU A 96 -6.57 8.73 -17.49
N MET A 97 -5.52 8.47 -18.25
CA MET A 97 -4.45 9.45 -18.49
C MET A 97 -4.96 10.72 -19.18
N ASN A 98 -5.85 10.58 -20.16
CA ASN A 98 -6.49 11.72 -20.85
C ASN A 98 -7.36 12.55 -19.89
N LEU A 99 -7.89 11.95 -18.83
CA LEU A 99 -8.61 12.63 -17.74
C LEU A 99 -7.66 13.27 -16.69
N GLY A 100 -6.34 13.18 -16.92
CA GLY A 100 -5.30 13.69 -16.02
C GLY A 100 -5.13 12.88 -14.75
N ASN A 101 -5.57 11.61 -14.75
CA ASN A 101 -5.37 10.68 -13.65
C ASN A 101 -4.00 9.99 -13.76
N GLN A 102 -3.42 9.68 -12.60
CA GLN A 102 -2.16 8.95 -12.50
C GLN A 102 -2.43 7.51 -12.05
N ILE A 103 -1.55 6.62 -12.47
CA ILE A 103 -1.70 5.18 -12.35
C ILE A 103 -0.53 4.59 -11.55
N PHE A 104 -0.82 3.83 -10.50
CA PHE A 104 0.11 2.90 -9.90
C PHE A 104 -0.02 1.53 -10.55
N TRP A 105 1.09 0.98 -10.99
CA TRP A 105 1.19 -0.38 -11.47
C TRP A 105 2.08 -1.19 -10.53
N VAL A 106 1.47 -2.06 -9.74
CA VAL A 106 2.15 -2.83 -8.69
C VAL A 106 2.43 -4.25 -9.17
N CYS A 107 3.70 -4.61 -9.18
CA CYS A 107 4.16 -5.98 -9.44
C CYS A 107 4.46 -6.67 -8.11
N PRO A 108 4.13 -7.95 -7.92
CA PRO A 108 4.41 -8.65 -6.66
C PRO A 108 5.91 -8.80 -6.41
N LEU A 109 6.31 -8.76 -5.15
CA LEU A 109 7.58 -9.26 -4.67
C LEU A 109 7.37 -10.72 -4.24
N ILE A 110 8.06 -11.65 -4.90
CA ILE A 110 8.04 -13.06 -4.52
C ILE A 110 9.31 -13.33 -3.71
N GLU A 111 9.16 -13.63 -2.41
CA GLU A 111 10.29 -13.77 -1.47
C GLU A 111 11.32 -14.81 -1.89
N GLU A 112 10.91 -15.84 -2.64
CA GLU A 112 11.78 -16.94 -3.08
C GLU A 112 12.76 -16.59 -4.21
N SER A 113 12.57 -15.46 -4.89
CA SER A 113 13.46 -15.06 -5.99
C SER A 113 13.50 -13.56 -6.26
N LYS A 114 14.12 -12.79 -5.36
CA LYS A 114 14.35 -11.34 -5.55
C LYS A 114 14.92 -10.94 -6.92
N LYS A 115 15.60 -11.86 -7.63
CA LYS A 115 16.10 -11.64 -9.00
C LYS A 115 14.99 -11.70 -10.04
N ILE A 116 14.04 -12.67 -9.92
CA ILE A 116 12.95 -12.88 -10.89
C ILE A 116 11.92 -11.74 -10.79
N ASP A 117 11.63 -11.28 -9.58
CA ASP A 117 10.64 -10.21 -9.34
C ASP A 117 11.11 -8.86 -9.87
N HIS A 118 12.38 -8.57 -9.66
CA HIS A 118 13.00 -7.39 -10.25
C HIS A 118 12.92 -7.43 -11.78
N GLN A 119 13.18 -8.60 -12.39
CA GLN A 119 13.06 -8.78 -13.84
C GLN A 119 11.61 -8.63 -14.33
N SER A 120 10.61 -9.08 -13.57
CA SER A 120 9.20 -8.96 -13.97
C SER A 120 8.74 -7.50 -13.99
N ALA A 121 9.12 -6.70 -13.01
CA ALA A 121 8.80 -5.27 -12.97
C ALA A 121 9.56 -4.48 -14.07
N ILE A 122 10.81 -4.82 -14.34
CA ILE A 122 11.57 -4.21 -15.45
C ILE A 122 10.91 -4.54 -16.78
N LYS A 123 10.56 -5.81 -17.04
CA LYS A 123 9.87 -6.21 -18.27
C LYS A 123 8.55 -5.47 -18.43
N LYS A 124 7.77 -5.31 -17.33
CA LYS A 124 6.53 -4.56 -17.36
C LYS A 124 6.76 -3.07 -17.63
N TYR A 125 7.76 -2.48 -17.00
CA TYR A 125 8.17 -1.10 -17.26
C TYR A 125 8.53 -0.89 -18.73
N GLU A 126 9.37 -1.76 -19.30
CA GLU A 126 9.77 -1.68 -20.72
C GLU A 126 8.59 -1.87 -21.67
N TYR A 127 7.68 -2.81 -21.37
CA TYR A 127 6.45 -3.00 -22.11
C TYR A 127 5.58 -1.75 -22.10
N LEU A 128 5.32 -1.19 -20.93
CA LEU A 128 4.51 0.03 -20.80
C LEU A 128 5.20 1.26 -21.41
N LYS A 129 6.53 1.37 -21.30
CA LYS A 129 7.29 2.46 -21.89
C LYS A 129 7.21 2.48 -23.42
N LYS A 130 7.12 1.32 -24.07
CA LYS A 130 6.89 1.22 -25.54
C LYS A 130 5.52 1.75 -25.93
N ILE A 131 4.49 1.52 -25.09
CA ILE A 131 3.10 1.93 -25.36
C ILE A 131 2.87 3.40 -24.97
N PHE A 132 3.52 3.86 -23.89
CA PHE A 132 3.38 5.19 -23.32
C PHE A 132 4.75 5.89 -23.18
N PRO A 133 5.37 6.33 -24.28
CA PRO A 133 6.68 6.98 -24.25
C PRO A 133 6.68 8.18 -23.31
N ASN A 134 7.73 8.32 -22.51
CA ASN A 134 7.92 9.41 -21.53
C ASN A 134 6.86 9.53 -20.42
N GLN A 135 5.92 8.57 -20.33
CA GLN A 135 4.84 8.58 -19.34
C GLN A 135 4.99 7.52 -18.25
N VAL A 136 6.07 6.75 -18.26
CA VAL A 136 6.27 5.62 -17.34
C VAL A 136 7.58 5.79 -16.59
N SER A 137 7.56 5.54 -15.29
CA SER A 137 8.76 5.41 -14.47
C SER A 137 8.71 4.13 -13.63
N LEU A 138 9.88 3.67 -13.18
CA LEU A 138 10.04 2.46 -12.38
C LEU A 138 10.60 2.80 -11.00
N LEU A 139 9.98 2.23 -9.97
CA LEU A 139 10.45 2.28 -8.60
C LEU A 139 10.57 0.86 -8.04
N HIS A 140 11.74 0.48 -7.55
CA HIS A 140 11.96 -0.86 -7.02
C HIS A 140 12.79 -0.83 -5.73
N GLY A 141 12.86 -1.96 -5.01
CA GLY A 141 13.50 -2.05 -3.70
C GLY A 141 15.02 -1.76 -3.69
N LYS A 142 15.67 -1.75 -4.87
CA LYS A 142 17.10 -1.40 -5.00
C LYS A 142 17.34 0.08 -5.34
N THR A 143 16.28 0.84 -5.62
CA THR A 143 16.38 2.28 -5.86
C THR A 143 16.88 2.95 -4.59
N ASN A 144 17.93 3.75 -4.67
CA ASN A 144 18.44 4.48 -3.53
C ASN A 144 17.44 5.55 -3.04
N ILE A 145 17.65 6.07 -1.85
CA ILE A 145 16.68 6.99 -1.20
C ILE A 145 16.53 8.28 -2.01
N GLU A 146 17.62 8.86 -2.48
CA GLU A 146 17.61 10.12 -3.23
C GLU A 146 16.91 9.97 -4.58
N GLU A 147 17.21 8.92 -5.32
CA GLU A 147 16.55 8.61 -6.59
C GLU A 147 15.07 8.33 -6.40
N LYS A 148 14.70 7.62 -5.31
CA LYS A 148 13.30 7.38 -4.93
C LYS A 148 12.55 8.69 -4.71
N GLU A 149 13.12 9.63 -3.97
CA GLU A 149 12.52 10.94 -3.72
C GLU A 149 12.36 11.74 -5.01
N ILE A 150 13.35 11.72 -5.89
CA ILE A 150 13.27 12.38 -7.20
C ILE A 150 12.14 11.80 -8.05
N ILE A 151 12.02 10.48 -8.14
CA ILE A 151 10.96 9.81 -8.90
C ILE A 151 9.58 10.16 -8.33
N LEU A 152 9.41 10.09 -7.01
CA LEU A 152 8.14 10.39 -6.36
C LEU A 152 7.74 11.86 -6.52
N ASN A 153 8.69 12.79 -6.42
CA ASN A 153 8.45 14.21 -6.66
C ASN A 153 8.08 14.49 -8.13
N LYS A 154 8.73 13.83 -9.09
CA LYS A 154 8.36 13.92 -10.52
C LYS A 154 6.94 13.39 -10.75
N PHE A 155 6.56 12.30 -10.10
CA PHE A 155 5.21 11.74 -10.19
C PHE A 155 4.19 12.70 -9.57
N LEU A 156 4.44 13.21 -8.38
CA LEU A 156 3.57 14.19 -7.71
C LEU A 156 3.33 15.42 -8.60
N ASN A 157 4.37 15.90 -9.26
CA ASN A 157 4.34 17.04 -10.20
C ASN A 157 3.84 16.67 -11.62
N LYS A 158 3.25 15.48 -11.82
CA LYS A 158 2.67 15.01 -13.09
C LYS A 158 3.66 15.01 -14.27
N LYS A 159 4.95 14.84 -14.03
CA LYS A 159 5.95 14.75 -15.10
C LYS A 159 5.82 13.43 -15.90
N PHE A 160 5.15 12.44 -15.33
CA PHE A 160 4.73 11.20 -15.96
C PHE A 160 3.48 10.68 -15.27
N SER A 161 2.75 9.76 -15.91
CA SER A 161 1.43 9.32 -15.49
C SER A 161 1.38 7.92 -14.90
N ILE A 162 2.36 7.06 -15.18
CA ILE A 162 2.37 5.66 -14.75
C ILE A 162 3.62 5.40 -13.91
N LEU A 163 3.43 4.96 -12.66
CA LEU A 163 4.51 4.51 -11.79
C LEU A 163 4.43 2.99 -11.61
N VAL A 164 5.38 2.27 -12.19
CA VAL A 164 5.56 0.82 -11.97
C VAL A 164 6.36 0.63 -10.69
N SER A 165 5.88 -0.23 -9.80
CA SER A 165 6.55 -0.48 -8.52
C SER A 165 6.52 -1.94 -8.12
N THR A 166 7.60 -2.45 -7.52
CA THR A 166 7.66 -3.78 -6.89
C THR A 166 7.36 -3.74 -5.40
N THR A 167 7.51 -2.59 -4.77
CA THR A 167 7.26 -2.41 -3.35
C THR A 167 5.93 -1.72 -3.14
N ILE A 168 5.30 -2.02 -2.02
CA ILE A 168 4.25 -1.15 -1.50
C ILE A 168 4.87 0.24 -1.43
N ILE A 169 4.24 1.22 -2.08
CA ILE A 169 4.64 2.61 -1.97
C ILE A 169 4.30 3.03 -0.54
N GLU A 170 5.19 2.67 0.37
CA GLU A 170 5.02 2.80 1.83
C GLU A 170 5.26 4.23 2.32
N VAL A 171 5.65 5.11 1.42
CA VAL A 171 6.01 6.48 1.80
C VAL A 171 4.76 7.22 2.20
N GLY A 172 4.77 7.91 3.31
CA GLY A 172 3.70 8.77 3.81
C GLY A 172 3.36 9.98 2.90
N ILE A 173 3.63 9.85 1.60
CA ILE A 173 3.31 10.85 0.59
C ILE A 173 1.90 10.59 0.06
N ASP A 174 1.11 11.63 0.00
CA ASP A 174 -0.20 11.61 -0.61
C ASP A 174 -0.12 11.98 -2.11
N PHE A 175 -0.79 11.18 -2.95
CA PHE A 175 -0.85 11.39 -4.40
C PHE A 175 -2.30 11.64 -4.82
N PRO A 176 -2.80 12.87 -4.73
CA PRO A 176 -4.22 13.19 -4.94
C PRO A 176 -4.70 12.90 -6.37
N ASN A 177 -3.80 12.82 -7.34
CA ASN A 177 -4.09 12.50 -8.73
C ASN A 177 -3.92 11.01 -9.07
N ALA A 178 -3.42 10.19 -8.14
CA ALA A 178 -3.33 8.75 -8.31
C ALA A 178 -4.70 8.10 -8.04
N ASN A 179 -5.49 7.97 -9.09
CA ASN A 179 -6.86 7.47 -9.02
C ASN A 179 -7.01 6.04 -9.55
N VAL A 180 -5.96 5.46 -10.10
CA VAL A 180 -5.95 4.10 -10.59
C VAL A 180 -4.81 3.31 -9.97
N ILE A 181 -5.11 2.13 -9.46
CA ILE A 181 -4.10 1.15 -9.05
C ILE A 181 -4.36 -0.18 -9.74
N ILE A 182 -3.32 -0.73 -10.36
CA ILE A 182 -3.34 -2.05 -10.99
C ILE A 182 -2.38 -2.93 -10.21
N ILE A 183 -2.87 -4.07 -9.73
CA ILE A 183 -2.09 -5.01 -8.93
C ILE A 183 -1.96 -6.31 -9.73
N GLU A 184 -0.76 -6.59 -10.22
CA GLU A 184 -0.46 -7.84 -10.92
C GLU A 184 -0.36 -9.01 -9.96
N ASN A 185 -0.77 -10.19 -10.43
CA ASN A 185 -0.75 -11.42 -9.62
C ASN A 185 -1.33 -11.19 -8.22
N ALA A 186 -2.50 -10.55 -8.15
CA ALA A 186 -3.14 -10.18 -6.89
C ALA A 186 -3.34 -11.36 -5.92
N ASN A 187 -3.41 -12.58 -6.46
CA ASN A 187 -3.48 -13.83 -5.70
C ASN A 187 -2.24 -14.11 -4.84
N LYS A 188 -1.11 -13.47 -5.12
CA LYS A 188 0.13 -13.63 -4.35
C LYS A 188 0.23 -12.71 -3.13
N PHE A 189 -0.65 -11.74 -3.03
CA PHE A 189 -0.72 -10.81 -1.90
C PHE A 189 -1.65 -11.32 -0.80
N GLY A 190 -1.30 -11.03 0.44
CA GLY A 190 -2.23 -11.18 1.56
C GLY A 190 -3.40 -10.19 1.46
N LEU A 191 -4.51 -10.50 2.13
CA LEU A 191 -5.71 -9.67 2.07
C LEU A 191 -5.47 -8.26 2.64
N SER A 192 -4.76 -8.15 3.77
CA SER A 192 -4.35 -6.87 4.37
C SER A 192 -3.43 -6.06 3.45
N GLN A 193 -2.50 -6.73 2.75
CA GLN A 193 -1.62 -6.06 1.78
C GLN A 193 -2.41 -5.48 0.61
N LEU A 194 -3.35 -6.24 0.05
CA LEU A 194 -4.25 -5.77 -1.01
C LEU A 194 -5.09 -4.59 -0.54
N HIS A 195 -5.58 -4.64 0.69
CA HIS A 195 -6.33 -3.53 1.29
C HIS A 195 -5.48 -2.26 1.43
N GLN A 196 -4.26 -2.39 1.93
CA GLN A 196 -3.31 -1.27 2.04
C GLN A 196 -2.96 -0.68 0.68
N LEU A 197 -2.69 -1.54 -0.33
CA LEU A 197 -2.43 -1.09 -1.70
C LEU A 197 -3.62 -0.35 -2.29
N ARG A 198 -4.85 -0.89 -2.16
CA ARG A 198 -6.07 -0.21 -2.59
C ARG A 198 -6.23 1.15 -1.92
N GLY A 199 -5.86 1.26 -0.65
CA GLY A 199 -5.88 2.50 0.13
C GLY A 199 -4.91 3.59 -0.34
N ARG A 200 -4.00 3.27 -1.28
CA ARG A 200 -3.06 4.24 -1.87
C ARG A 200 -3.69 5.12 -2.94
N VAL A 201 -4.86 4.76 -3.44
CA VAL A 201 -5.67 5.57 -4.34
C VAL A 201 -6.97 6.02 -3.66
N GLY A 202 -7.69 6.96 -4.28
CA GLY A 202 -8.94 7.47 -3.71
C GLY A 202 -8.72 8.44 -2.55
N ARG A 203 -7.62 9.18 -2.55
CA ARG A 203 -7.33 10.21 -1.54
C ARG A 203 -7.77 11.61 -1.98
N GLY A 204 -8.14 11.77 -3.25
CA GLY A 204 -8.71 12.99 -3.82
C GLY A 204 -10.24 12.89 -3.96
N PHE A 205 -10.82 13.89 -4.65
CA PHE A 205 -12.26 13.99 -4.88
C PHE A 205 -12.76 13.18 -6.09
N LYS A 206 -11.86 12.69 -6.92
CA LYS A 206 -12.18 11.93 -8.14
C LYS A 206 -12.55 10.49 -7.81
N ASP A 207 -13.31 9.87 -8.71
CA ASP A 207 -13.55 8.43 -8.66
C ASP A 207 -12.23 7.67 -8.82
N SER A 208 -12.08 6.57 -8.10
CA SER A 208 -10.85 5.80 -8.11
C SER A 208 -11.12 4.34 -8.33
N THR A 209 -10.19 3.70 -9.04
CA THR A 209 -10.32 2.32 -9.49
C THR A 209 -9.14 1.46 -9.06
N CYS A 210 -9.43 0.28 -8.52
CA CYS A 210 -8.47 -0.76 -8.23
C CYS A 210 -8.72 -1.96 -9.17
N ILE A 211 -7.72 -2.36 -9.93
CA ILE A 211 -7.79 -3.54 -10.81
C ILE A 211 -6.88 -4.63 -10.25
N LEU A 212 -7.48 -5.76 -9.88
CA LEU A 212 -6.79 -6.95 -9.42
C LEU A 212 -6.59 -7.89 -10.61
N MET A 213 -5.35 -8.01 -11.08
CA MET A 213 -5.00 -8.93 -12.16
C MET A 213 -4.56 -10.29 -11.59
N PHE A 214 -4.95 -11.36 -12.24
CA PHE A 214 -4.61 -12.73 -11.83
C PHE A 214 -4.59 -13.70 -13.02
N LYS A 215 -3.90 -14.84 -12.83
CA LYS A 215 -3.88 -15.93 -13.79
C LYS A 215 -5.13 -16.83 -13.65
N SER A 216 -5.45 -17.59 -14.69
CA SER A 216 -6.68 -18.39 -14.78
C SER A 216 -6.87 -19.39 -13.62
N ASN A 217 -5.81 -20.00 -13.12
CA ASN A 217 -5.91 -21.07 -12.12
C ASN A 217 -5.71 -20.55 -10.70
N LEU A 218 -6.76 -19.97 -10.10
CA LEU A 218 -6.75 -19.52 -8.72
C LEU A 218 -7.16 -20.64 -7.76
N SER A 219 -6.44 -20.77 -6.64
CA SER A 219 -6.90 -21.56 -5.49
C SER A 219 -8.18 -20.93 -4.90
N ASP A 220 -8.99 -21.74 -4.21
CA ASP A 220 -10.23 -21.24 -3.61
C ASP A 220 -9.99 -20.16 -2.56
N ASN A 221 -8.90 -20.24 -1.80
CA ASN A 221 -8.50 -19.20 -0.88
C ASN A 221 -8.15 -17.87 -1.59
N ALA A 222 -7.50 -17.94 -2.75
CA ALA A 222 -7.20 -16.75 -3.54
C ALA A 222 -8.48 -16.12 -4.13
N LYS A 223 -9.42 -16.96 -4.62
CA LYS A 223 -10.74 -16.50 -5.09
C LYS A 223 -11.50 -15.79 -3.97
N LYS A 224 -11.56 -16.39 -2.77
CA LYS A 224 -12.21 -15.79 -1.60
C LYS A 224 -11.63 -14.42 -1.26
N ARG A 225 -10.30 -14.29 -1.17
CA ARG A 225 -9.63 -13.01 -0.89
C ARG A 225 -9.95 -11.91 -1.92
N ILE A 226 -9.88 -12.26 -3.21
CA ILE A 226 -10.19 -11.32 -4.29
C ILE A 226 -11.67 -10.89 -4.22
N ASN A 227 -12.59 -11.81 -3.97
CA ASN A 227 -14.02 -11.52 -3.84
C ASN A 227 -14.34 -10.65 -2.63
N ILE A 228 -13.73 -10.90 -1.49
CA ILE A 228 -13.88 -10.06 -0.28
C ILE A 228 -13.47 -8.61 -0.61
N LEU A 229 -12.29 -8.43 -1.22
CA LEU A 229 -11.80 -7.08 -1.55
C LEU A 229 -12.65 -6.38 -2.62
N LYS A 230 -13.22 -7.14 -3.56
CA LYS A 230 -14.11 -6.62 -4.60
C LYS A 230 -15.45 -6.14 -4.02
N ASN A 231 -15.99 -6.87 -3.05
CA ASN A 231 -17.35 -6.65 -2.55
C ASN A 231 -17.39 -5.76 -1.30
N SER A 232 -16.27 -5.55 -0.61
CA SER A 232 -16.21 -4.73 0.60
C SER A 232 -15.16 -3.63 0.51
N ASN A 233 -15.55 -2.46 1.02
CA ASN A 233 -14.63 -1.34 1.32
C ASN A 233 -14.39 -1.19 2.83
N ASP A 234 -14.96 -2.07 3.64
CA ASP A 234 -14.81 -2.07 5.08
C ASP A 234 -13.55 -2.84 5.49
N GLY A 235 -12.61 -2.14 6.13
CA GLY A 235 -11.37 -2.73 6.62
C GLY A 235 -11.58 -3.83 7.65
N PHE A 236 -12.68 -3.77 8.43
CA PHE A 236 -13.00 -4.79 9.44
C PHE A 236 -13.46 -6.12 8.83
N ILE A 237 -14.09 -6.08 7.65
CA ILE A 237 -14.48 -7.28 6.90
C ILE A 237 -13.28 -7.89 6.18
N ILE A 238 -12.28 -7.05 5.88
CA ILE A 238 -11.10 -7.40 5.08
C ILE A 238 -9.94 -7.91 5.95
N SER A 239 -9.91 -7.64 7.22
CA SER A 239 -8.89 -8.12 8.18
C SER A 239 -9.28 -9.46 8.86
#